data_87e18fda324405afd67e91b939ac07ab
#
_entry.id   87e18fda324405afd67e91b939ac07ab
#
_cell.length_a   1.000
_cell.length_b   1.000
_cell.length_c   1.000
_cell.angle_alpha   90.00
_cell.angle_beta   90.00
_cell.angle_gamma   90.00
#
_symmetry.space_group_name_H-M   'P 1'
#
loop_
_entity.id
_entity.type
_entity.pdbx_description
1 polymer ?
#
loop_
_entity_poly.entity_id
_entity_poly.type
_entity_poly.pdbx_seq_one_letter_code
_entity_poly.pdbx_strand_id
1 'polypeptide(L)'
;MMQLYKTVYLHLHSNEAKIPTYCSSATTVNSGCLATLAINDKGIGAKTADKCIEYMKGTKIEEIPAEVVGIDYCTFNCGTADMLGVNTPDKDTIGYEIQLVNE
;
A
#
# COMPACT_ATOMS: atom_id res chain seq x y z
N MET A 1 2.46 -13.78 12.88
CA MET A 1 3.29 -14.85 12.29
C MET A 1 2.48 -15.74 11.35
N MET A 2 1.43 -16.38 11.83
CA MET A 2 0.60 -17.24 10.97
C MET A 2 -0.09 -16.49 9.83
N GLN A 3 -0.53 -15.26 10.07
CA GLN A 3 -1.16 -14.43 9.05
C GLN A 3 -0.20 -14.09 7.90
N LEU A 4 1.04 -13.71 8.24
CA LEU A 4 2.07 -13.39 7.25
C LEU A 4 2.46 -14.63 6.43
N TYR A 5 2.61 -15.78 7.07
CA TYR A 5 2.91 -17.05 6.41
C TYR A 5 1.83 -17.39 5.38
N LYS A 6 0.55 -17.27 5.75
CA LYS A 6 -0.57 -17.55 4.85
C LYS A 6 -0.58 -16.60 3.65
N THR A 7 -0.25 -15.34 3.85
CA THR A 7 -0.18 -14.35 2.78
C THR A 7 0.92 -14.71 1.78
N VAL A 8 2.12 -15.04 2.25
CA VAL A 8 3.24 -15.44 1.38
C VAL A 8 2.90 -16.69 0.60
N TYR A 9 2.32 -17.68 1.25
CA TYR A 9 1.91 -18.94 0.62
C TYR A 9 0.89 -18.68 -0.50
N LEU A 10 -0.12 -17.86 -0.22
CA LEU A 10 -1.15 -17.53 -1.23
C LEU A 10 -0.51 -16.89 -2.46
N HIS A 11 0.37 -15.91 -2.29
CA HIS A 11 0.98 -15.21 -3.41
C HIS A 11 1.93 -16.12 -4.21
N LEU A 12 2.67 -17.01 -3.53
CA LEU A 12 3.53 -17.96 -4.21
C LEU A 12 2.73 -18.88 -5.14
N HIS A 13 1.65 -19.46 -4.66
CA HIS A 13 0.80 -20.34 -5.46
C HIS A 13 0.07 -19.59 -6.57
N SER A 14 -0.43 -18.39 -6.29
CA SER A 14 -1.09 -17.57 -7.31
C SER A 14 -0.14 -17.21 -8.44
N ASN A 15 1.11 -16.86 -8.10
CA ASN A 15 2.13 -16.50 -9.10
C ASN A 15 2.53 -17.71 -9.95
N GLU A 16 2.64 -18.89 -9.36
CA GLU A 16 2.90 -20.14 -10.10
C GLU A 16 1.77 -20.44 -11.08
N ALA A 17 0.54 -20.17 -10.72
CA ALA A 17 -0.62 -20.36 -11.56
C ALA A 17 -0.84 -19.23 -12.57
N LYS A 18 0.03 -18.21 -12.59
CA LYS A 18 -0.09 -17.03 -13.44
C LYS A 18 -1.35 -16.21 -13.18
N ILE A 19 -1.77 -16.16 -11.91
CA ILE A 19 -2.94 -15.38 -11.48
C ILE A 19 -2.44 -14.15 -10.74
N PRO A 20 -2.70 -12.92 -11.24
CA PRO A 20 -2.30 -11.71 -10.53
C PRO A 20 -3.10 -11.53 -9.25
N THR A 21 -2.45 -11.07 -8.19
CA THR A 21 -3.11 -10.75 -6.93
C THR A 21 -2.85 -9.31 -6.55
N TYR A 22 -3.82 -8.70 -5.88
CA TYR A 22 -3.76 -7.33 -5.39
C TYR A 22 -3.99 -7.35 -3.90
N CYS A 23 -3.38 -6.40 -3.19
CA CYS A 23 -3.45 -6.37 -1.74
C CYS A 23 -3.80 -4.97 -1.23
N SER A 24 -4.01 -4.86 0.07
CA SER A 24 -4.44 -3.62 0.70
C SER A 24 -3.30 -2.82 1.32
N SER A 25 -2.09 -3.36 1.36
CA SER A 25 -0.95 -2.74 2.02
C SER A 25 0.30 -2.83 1.16
N ALA A 26 1.07 -1.75 1.11
CA ALA A 26 2.34 -1.72 0.39
C ALA A 26 3.34 -2.76 0.89
N THR A 27 3.32 -3.07 2.19
CA THR A 27 4.21 -4.09 2.76
C THR A 27 3.93 -5.49 2.22
N THR A 28 2.67 -5.79 1.90
CA THR A 28 2.27 -7.09 1.35
C THR A 28 2.74 -7.28 -0.08
N VAL A 29 2.99 -6.19 -0.82
CA VAL A 29 3.52 -6.27 -2.19
C VAL A 29 4.90 -6.95 -2.20
N ASN A 30 5.73 -6.69 -1.19
CA ASN A 30 7.02 -7.38 -1.05
C ASN A 30 6.86 -8.89 -0.86
N SER A 31 5.72 -9.35 -0.40
CA SER A 31 5.44 -10.78 -0.19
C SER A 31 4.99 -11.50 -1.47
N GLY A 32 4.80 -10.78 -2.56
CA GLY A 32 4.56 -11.40 -3.87
C GLY A 32 3.30 -11.00 -4.60
N CYS A 33 2.42 -10.17 -4.04
CA CYS A 33 1.29 -9.68 -4.81
C CYS A 33 1.77 -8.68 -5.89
N LEU A 34 0.99 -8.51 -6.94
CA LEU A 34 1.41 -7.70 -8.08
C LEU A 34 1.46 -6.22 -7.75
N ALA A 35 0.41 -5.69 -7.15
CA ALA A 35 0.30 -4.25 -6.92
C ALA A 35 -0.72 -3.90 -5.85
N THR A 36 -0.63 -2.69 -5.34
CA THR A 36 -1.65 -2.07 -4.51
C THR A 36 -1.66 -0.56 -4.70
N LEU A 37 -2.81 0.04 -4.50
CA LEU A 37 -2.91 1.49 -4.32
C LEU A 37 -2.78 1.77 -2.83
N ALA A 38 -1.81 2.59 -2.46
CA ALA A 38 -1.39 2.73 -1.07
C ALA A 38 -1.53 4.14 -0.56
N ILE A 39 -1.66 4.25 0.75
CA ILE A 39 -1.69 5.49 1.49
C ILE A 39 -0.32 5.66 2.14
N ASN A 40 0.14 6.90 2.27
CA ASN A 40 1.39 7.19 2.96
C ASN A 40 1.18 7.06 4.47
N ASP A 41 1.57 5.92 5.04
CA ASP A 41 1.42 5.64 6.47
C ASP A 41 2.15 6.66 7.35
N LYS A 42 3.32 7.12 6.91
CA LYS A 42 4.07 8.15 7.61
C LYS A 42 3.30 9.47 7.66
N GLY A 43 2.64 9.82 6.57
CA GLY A 43 1.78 11.01 6.50
C GLY A 43 0.57 10.91 7.41
N ILE A 44 -0.05 9.73 7.48
CA ILE A 44 -1.16 9.48 8.42
C ILE A 44 -0.68 9.66 9.85
N GLY A 45 0.48 9.11 10.20
CA GLY A 45 1.07 9.26 11.52
C GLY A 45 1.32 10.71 11.89
N ALA A 46 1.84 11.50 10.95
CA ALA A 46 2.08 12.93 11.16
C ALA A 46 0.78 13.70 11.40
N LYS A 47 -0.25 13.45 10.61
CA LYS A 47 -1.57 14.08 10.80
C LYS A 47 -2.19 13.70 12.14
N THR A 48 -2.06 12.43 12.54
CA THR A 48 -2.55 11.95 13.83
C THR A 48 -1.84 12.67 14.97
N ALA A 49 -0.52 12.82 14.87
CA ALA A 49 0.27 13.54 15.88
C ALA A 49 -0.17 15.01 15.99
N ASP A 50 -0.42 15.67 14.87
CA ASP A 50 -0.90 17.06 14.87
C ASP A 50 -2.23 17.19 15.59
N LYS A 51 -3.16 16.27 15.40
CA LYS A 51 -4.46 16.26 16.09
C LYS A 51 -4.29 16.03 17.61
N CYS A 52 -3.37 15.15 17.99
CA CYS A 52 -3.04 14.94 19.41
C CYS A 52 -2.48 16.21 20.04
N ILE A 53 -1.61 16.91 19.32
CA ILE A 53 -1.04 18.19 19.81
C ILE A 53 -2.14 19.23 19.99
N GLU A 54 -3.06 19.34 19.04
CA GLU A 54 -4.20 20.27 19.16
C GLU A 54 -5.02 19.97 20.42
N TYR A 55 -5.32 18.70 20.66
CA TYR A 55 -6.07 18.30 21.87
C TYR A 55 -5.30 18.66 23.15
N MET A 56 -3.98 18.40 23.16
CA MET A 56 -3.14 18.71 24.31
C MET A 56 -3.02 20.20 24.58
N LYS A 57 -3.15 21.03 23.54
CA LYS A 57 -3.15 22.51 23.69
C LYS A 57 -4.51 23.06 24.17
N GLY A 58 -5.52 22.21 24.34
CA GLY A 58 -6.81 22.61 24.87
C GLY A 58 -7.91 22.74 23.83
N THR A 59 -7.69 22.40 22.57
CA THR A 59 -8.74 22.37 21.56
C THR A 59 -9.78 21.32 21.93
N LYS A 60 -11.05 21.66 21.87
CA LYS A 60 -12.12 20.72 22.19
C LYS A 60 -12.16 19.60 21.16
N ILE A 61 -12.46 18.38 21.62
CA ILE A 61 -12.50 17.21 20.74
C ILE A 61 -13.49 17.39 19.59
N GLU A 62 -14.61 18.10 19.82
CA GLU A 62 -15.61 18.38 18.80
C GLU A 62 -15.10 19.28 17.69
N GLU A 63 -14.01 20.01 17.93
CA GLU A 63 -13.40 20.93 16.98
C GLU A 63 -12.25 20.28 16.20
N ILE A 64 -11.91 19.03 16.52
CA ILE A 64 -10.86 18.27 15.84
C ILE A 64 -11.52 17.23 14.95
N PRO A 65 -11.75 17.54 13.66
CA PRO A 65 -12.50 16.64 12.79
C PRO A 65 -11.70 15.39 12.41
N ALA A 66 -12.42 14.31 12.15
CA ALA A 66 -11.83 13.14 11.48
C ALA A 66 -11.55 13.51 10.02
N GLU A 67 -10.47 12.98 9.48
CA GLU A 67 -10.09 13.19 8.08
C GLU A 67 -10.00 11.88 7.34
N VAL A 68 -10.42 11.88 6.07
CA VAL A 68 -10.18 10.76 5.15
C VAL A 68 -8.93 11.06 4.36
N VAL A 69 -7.96 10.15 4.42
CA VAL A 69 -6.71 10.28 3.67
C VAL A 69 -6.85 9.55 2.35
N GLY A 70 -6.54 10.23 1.26
CA GLY A 70 -6.63 9.66 -0.08
C GLY A 70 -5.46 8.76 -0.44
N ILE A 71 -5.56 8.14 -1.61
CA ILE A 71 -4.49 7.31 -2.16
C ILE A 71 -3.36 8.20 -2.66
N ASP A 72 -2.13 7.91 -2.24
CA ASP A 72 -0.95 8.71 -2.60
C ASP A 72 -0.15 8.09 -3.74
N TYR A 73 -0.04 6.78 -3.79
CA TYR A 73 0.84 6.11 -4.73
C TYR A 73 0.41 4.68 -4.99
N CYS A 74 0.98 4.10 -6.06
CA CYS A 74 0.85 2.68 -6.38
C CYS A 74 2.19 1.99 -6.07
N THR A 75 2.14 0.87 -5.40
CA THR A 75 3.32 0.00 -5.23
C THR A 75 3.18 -1.17 -6.18
N PHE A 76 4.22 -1.45 -6.96
CA PHE A 76 4.20 -2.46 -8.02
C PHE A 76 5.41 -3.38 -7.88
N ASN A 77 5.17 -4.68 -7.90
CA ASN A 77 6.21 -5.70 -7.75
C ASN A 77 6.72 -6.15 -9.12
N CYS A 78 7.90 -5.69 -9.50
CA CYS A 78 8.50 -6.00 -10.78
C CYS A 78 8.85 -7.49 -10.92
N GLY A 79 9.29 -8.13 -9.83
CA GLY A 79 9.59 -9.56 -9.84
C GLY A 79 8.37 -10.41 -10.12
N THR A 80 7.25 -10.07 -9.48
CA THR A 80 5.98 -10.75 -9.72
C THR A 80 5.48 -10.49 -11.14
N ALA A 81 5.61 -9.25 -11.63
CA ALA A 81 5.23 -8.90 -13.00
C ALA A 81 5.98 -9.74 -14.02
N ASP A 82 7.28 -9.95 -13.82
CA ASP A 82 8.09 -10.80 -14.70
C ASP A 82 7.60 -12.25 -14.71
N MET A 83 7.25 -12.78 -13.53
CA MET A 83 6.69 -14.13 -13.42
C MET A 83 5.36 -14.26 -14.14
N LEU A 84 4.54 -13.23 -14.10
CA LEU A 84 3.21 -13.21 -14.72
C LEU A 84 3.24 -12.82 -16.21
N GLY A 85 4.36 -12.28 -16.70
CA GLY A 85 4.46 -11.78 -18.06
C GLY A 85 3.75 -10.46 -18.27
N VAL A 86 3.66 -9.63 -17.25
CA VAL A 86 2.96 -8.33 -17.27
C VAL A 86 3.99 -7.21 -17.34
N ASN A 87 3.71 -6.20 -18.14
CA ASN A 87 4.57 -5.03 -18.23
C ASN A 87 4.31 -4.06 -17.09
N THR A 88 5.38 -3.38 -16.65
CA THR A 88 5.26 -2.30 -15.66
C THR A 88 4.44 -1.16 -16.28
N PRO A 89 3.35 -0.71 -15.64
CA PRO A 89 2.59 0.43 -16.13
C PRO A 89 3.34 1.74 -15.91
N ASP A 90 2.97 2.77 -16.64
CA ASP A 90 3.49 4.11 -16.38
C ASP A 90 2.50 4.91 -15.51
N LYS A 91 3.02 5.98 -14.89
CA LYS A 91 2.21 6.78 -13.98
C LYS A 91 1.08 7.53 -14.69
N ASP A 92 1.25 7.88 -15.95
CA ASP A 92 0.22 8.60 -16.69
C ASP A 92 -1.00 7.70 -16.96
N THR A 93 -0.76 6.41 -17.17
CA THR A 93 -1.83 5.43 -17.37
C THR A 93 -2.61 5.20 -16.08
N ILE A 94 -1.92 5.09 -14.95
CA ILE A 94 -2.54 4.81 -13.65
C ILE A 94 -3.08 6.07 -12.98
N GLY A 95 -2.42 7.21 -13.18
CA GLY A 95 -2.78 8.47 -12.52
C GLY A 95 -2.17 8.66 -11.14
N TYR A 96 -1.25 7.80 -10.72
CA TYR A 96 -0.56 7.87 -9.43
C TYR A 96 0.94 7.68 -9.63
N GLU A 97 1.74 8.19 -8.69
CA GLU A 97 3.16 7.85 -8.64
C GLU A 97 3.32 6.36 -8.37
N ILE A 98 4.33 5.75 -8.96
CA ILE A 98 4.56 4.32 -8.84
C ILE A 98 5.86 4.06 -8.09
N GLN A 99 5.78 3.26 -7.02
CA GLN A 99 6.94 2.75 -6.31
C GLN A 99 7.18 1.31 -6.76
N LEU A 100 8.37 1.06 -7.29
CA LEU A 100 8.74 -0.25 -7.79
C LEU A 100 9.48 -1.04 -6.70
N VAL A 101 9.11 -2.30 -6.53
CA VAL A 101 9.80 -3.22 -5.64
C VAL A 101 10.27 -4.44 -6.43
N ASN A 102 11.34 -5.07 -5.94
CA ASN A 102 11.93 -6.28 -6.56
C ASN A 102 12.31 -6.07 -8.02
N GLU A 103 12.86 -4.89 -8.32
CA GLU A 103 13.45 -4.65 -9.62
C GLU A 103 14.65 -5.59 -9.83
#